data_1207383cb823c7c5984007f6a850bda0
#
_entry.id   1207383cb823c7c5984007f6a850bda0
#
_cell.length_a   1.000
_cell.length_b   1.000
_cell.length_c   1.000
_cell.angle_alpha   90.00
_cell.angle_beta   90.00
_cell.angle_gamma   90.00
#
_symmetry.space_group_name_H-M   'P 1'
#
loop_
_entity.id
_entity.type
_entity.pdbx_description
1 polymer ?
#
loop_
_entity_poly.entity_id
_entity_poly.type
_entity_poly.pdbx_seq_one_letter_code
_entity_poly.pdbx_strand_id
1 'polypeptide(L)'
;MKTARKKESITRSKCTSIPKPFSPVPVMYQNKADGRLVWDVLGDGTLANSLGEEWKEVAPKLPGESEKYTIRYSIIGGKDNHAFDVWVEGAEAGNHDIEWVYVRSVMGGQIKMIKPERDAHVLFAMAEDDAYMFCTNDPCIMCSFGCKIGFEFFAYSRSEGLLKNAVQIVYSKQNPHNNPLI
;
A
#
# COMPACT_ATOMS: atom_id res chain seq x y z
N MET A 1 9.84 -12.65 -31.04
CA MET A 1 9.06 -11.41 -30.94
C MET A 1 7.99 -11.60 -29.87
N LYS A 2 8.12 -10.96 -28.71
CA LYS A 2 7.05 -10.95 -27.73
C LYS A 2 5.96 -10.02 -28.23
N THR A 3 4.81 -10.55 -28.59
CA THR A 3 3.62 -9.76 -28.92
C THR A 3 3.29 -8.88 -27.72
N ALA A 4 3.35 -7.57 -27.92
CA ALA A 4 2.90 -6.63 -26.92
C ALA A 4 1.46 -7.01 -26.52
N ARG A 5 1.24 -7.40 -25.27
CA ARG A 5 -0.10 -7.58 -24.73
C ARG A 5 -0.89 -6.31 -24.98
N LYS A 6 -2.05 -6.43 -25.59
CA LYS A 6 -2.98 -5.31 -25.73
C LYS A 6 -3.37 -4.85 -24.33
N LYS A 7 -2.64 -3.87 -23.81
CA LYS A 7 -2.83 -3.28 -22.49
C LYS A 7 -4.23 -2.71 -22.25
N GLU A 8 -4.98 -2.45 -23.32
CA GLU A 8 -6.28 -1.80 -23.23
C GLU A 8 -7.41 -2.69 -22.74
N SER A 9 -7.30 -4.00 -22.89
CA SER A 9 -8.44 -4.88 -22.65
C SER A 9 -8.63 -5.30 -21.19
N ILE A 10 -7.59 -5.22 -20.39
CA ILE A 10 -7.62 -5.77 -19.03
C ILE A 10 -8.23 -4.78 -18.04
N THR A 11 -7.92 -3.50 -18.18
CA THR A 11 -8.27 -2.49 -17.18
C THR A 11 -9.61 -1.82 -17.35
N ARG A 12 -10.21 -1.84 -18.54
CA ARG A 12 -11.37 -1.00 -18.83
C ARG A 12 -12.70 -1.73 -18.93
N SER A 13 -12.71 -2.89 -19.57
CA SER A 13 -13.97 -3.58 -19.85
C SER A 13 -14.25 -4.77 -18.95
N LYS A 14 -13.27 -5.17 -18.14
CA LYS A 14 -13.32 -6.42 -17.36
C LYS A 14 -13.03 -6.25 -15.88
N CYS A 15 -13.00 -5.04 -15.37
CA CYS A 15 -12.69 -4.78 -13.97
C CYS A 15 -13.64 -5.53 -13.03
N THR A 16 -14.90 -5.66 -13.40
CA THR A 16 -15.93 -6.43 -12.66
C THR A 16 -15.81 -7.94 -12.83
N SER A 17 -15.17 -8.41 -13.89
CA SER A 17 -15.02 -9.83 -14.22
C SER A 17 -13.65 -10.39 -13.88
N ILE A 18 -12.71 -9.55 -13.47
CA ILE A 18 -11.38 -9.99 -13.07
C ILE A 18 -11.45 -10.54 -11.64
N PRO A 19 -10.87 -11.71 -11.39
CA PRO A 19 -10.77 -12.24 -10.03
C PRO A 19 -10.16 -11.20 -9.08
N LYS A 20 -10.65 -11.17 -7.85
CA LYS A 20 -10.09 -10.30 -6.81
C LYS A 20 -8.58 -10.47 -6.73
N PRO A 21 -7.85 -9.41 -6.40
CA PRO A 21 -6.39 -9.46 -6.34
C PRO A 21 -5.92 -10.59 -5.43
N PHE A 22 -4.88 -11.23 -5.89
CA PHE A 22 -4.29 -12.40 -5.25
C PHE A 22 -3.46 -12.03 -4.01
N SER A 23 -3.11 -10.76 -3.89
CA SER A 23 -2.27 -10.30 -2.79
C SER A 23 -3.06 -10.29 -1.49
N PRO A 24 -2.76 -11.16 -0.54
CA PRO A 24 -3.34 -11.11 0.79
C PRO A 24 -2.94 -9.80 1.48
N VAL A 25 -3.72 -9.41 2.48
CA VAL A 25 -3.30 -8.36 3.39
C VAL A 25 -2.28 -8.97 4.34
N PRO A 26 -1.03 -8.49 4.37
CA PRO A 26 -0.04 -9.02 5.29
C PRO A 26 -0.49 -8.79 6.74
N VAL A 27 -0.26 -9.79 7.58
CA VAL A 27 -0.51 -9.71 9.02
C VAL A 27 0.81 -9.69 9.76
N MET A 28 0.95 -8.80 10.73
CA MET A 28 2.15 -8.70 11.54
C MET A 28 1.89 -9.15 12.96
N TYR A 29 2.87 -9.84 13.52
CA TYR A 29 2.88 -10.24 14.92
C TYR A 29 4.11 -9.69 15.61
N GLN A 30 3.93 -9.23 16.83
CA GLN A 30 5.01 -8.74 17.69
C GLN A 30 5.17 -9.63 18.89
N ASN A 31 6.41 -10.01 19.19
CA ASN A 31 6.74 -10.70 20.44
C ASN A 31 6.63 -9.74 21.63
N LYS A 32 5.89 -10.13 22.64
CA LYS A 32 5.61 -9.32 23.83
C LYS A 32 6.83 -9.12 24.72
N ALA A 33 7.81 -10.04 24.67
CA ALA A 33 8.98 -10.02 25.54
C ALA A 33 10.11 -9.12 24.98
N ASP A 34 10.38 -9.18 23.69
CA ASP A 34 11.53 -8.51 23.06
C ASP A 34 11.18 -7.56 21.92
N GLY A 35 9.89 -7.45 21.59
CA GLY A 35 9.42 -6.53 20.54
C GLY A 35 9.73 -6.96 19.11
N ARG A 36 10.34 -8.14 18.88
CA ARG A 36 10.61 -8.64 17.54
C ARG A 36 9.33 -8.73 16.73
N LEU A 37 9.43 -8.44 15.45
CA LEU A 37 8.34 -8.56 14.49
C LEU A 37 8.54 -9.76 13.58
N VAL A 38 7.45 -10.44 13.27
CA VAL A 38 7.34 -11.40 12.18
C VAL A 38 6.20 -11.00 11.28
N TRP A 39 6.35 -11.27 10.02
CA TRP A 39 5.40 -10.85 9.00
C TRP A 39 4.83 -12.05 8.27
N ASP A 40 3.54 -12.29 8.43
CA ASP A 40 2.78 -13.23 7.62
C ASP A 40 2.42 -12.57 6.28
N VAL A 41 3.29 -12.77 5.30
CA VAL A 41 3.11 -12.18 3.96
C VAL A 41 1.89 -12.77 3.26
N LEU A 42 1.55 -14.02 3.55
CA LEU A 42 0.41 -14.70 2.95
C LEU A 42 -0.91 -14.32 3.63
N GLY A 43 -0.86 -13.90 4.91
CA GLY A 43 -2.05 -13.51 5.64
C GLY A 43 -3.11 -14.61 5.73
N ASP A 44 -2.70 -15.88 5.59
CA ASP A 44 -3.59 -17.05 5.58
C ASP A 44 -3.79 -17.67 6.98
N GLY A 45 -3.15 -17.10 7.99
CA GLY A 45 -3.20 -17.57 9.37
C GLY A 45 -2.29 -18.75 9.67
N THR A 46 -1.55 -19.28 8.71
CA THR A 46 -0.64 -20.42 8.95
C THR A 46 0.43 -20.03 9.95
N LEU A 47 1.00 -18.84 9.85
CA LEU A 47 1.99 -18.34 10.79
C LEU A 47 1.39 -18.19 12.19
N ALA A 48 0.18 -17.63 12.31
CA ALA A 48 -0.51 -17.46 13.59
C ALA A 48 -0.63 -18.78 14.36
N ASN A 49 -0.98 -19.85 13.66
CA ASN A 49 -1.10 -21.18 14.26
C ASN A 49 0.23 -21.77 14.74
N SER A 50 1.35 -21.24 14.24
CA SER A 50 2.70 -21.71 14.61
C SER A 50 3.34 -20.86 15.70
N LEU A 51 2.79 -19.69 15.97
CA LEU A 51 3.28 -18.76 16.99
C LEU A 51 2.68 -19.12 18.35
N GLY A 52 3.49 -19.00 19.42
CA GLY A 52 3.03 -19.19 20.80
C GLY A 52 2.29 -17.94 21.34
N GLU A 53 1.78 -18.06 22.57
CA GLU A 53 1.02 -16.99 23.25
C GLU A 53 1.83 -15.71 23.52
N GLU A 54 3.15 -15.78 23.43
CA GLU A 54 4.05 -14.63 23.53
C GLU A 54 3.96 -13.68 22.34
N TRP A 55 3.33 -14.09 21.24
CA TRP A 55 3.12 -13.26 20.07
C TRP A 55 1.74 -12.63 20.06
N LYS A 56 1.68 -11.40 19.61
CA LYS A 56 0.44 -10.62 19.48
C LYS A 56 0.34 -10.06 18.09
N GLU A 57 -0.81 -10.19 17.47
CA GLU A 57 -1.12 -9.50 16.23
C GLU A 57 -1.05 -7.97 16.41
N VAL A 58 -0.42 -7.30 15.47
CA VAL A 58 -0.29 -5.84 15.45
C VAL A 58 -1.38 -5.27 14.55
N ALA A 59 -2.42 -4.74 15.15
CA ALA A 59 -3.47 -4.02 14.41
C ALA A 59 -2.93 -2.70 13.86
N PRO A 60 -3.16 -2.38 12.56
CA PRO A 60 -2.73 -1.11 12.01
C PRO A 60 -3.58 0.05 12.52
N LYS A 61 -2.94 1.15 12.89
CA LYS A 61 -3.58 2.44 13.17
C LYS A 61 -3.98 3.11 11.85
N LEU A 62 -5.22 3.53 11.75
CA LEU A 62 -5.75 4.26 10.61
C LEU A 62 -5.40 5.75 10.69
N PRO A 63 -5.60 6.55 9.60
CA PRO A 63 -5.38 7.98 9.65
C PRO A 63 -6.17 8.67 10.77
N GLY A 64 -5.47 9.42 11.60
CA GLY A 64 -6.04 10.09 12.78
C GLY A 64 -6.00 9.28 14.08
N GLU A 65 -5.59 8.02 14.06
CA GLU A 65 -5.44 7.20 15.27
C GLU A 65 -4.02 7.26 15.88
N SER A 66 -3.03 7.76 15.13
CA SER A 66 -1.71 8.08 15.65
C SER A 66 -1.59 9.58 15.90
N GLU A 67 -1.08 9.95 17.07
CA GLU A 67 -0.84 11.36 17.42
C GLU A 67 0.45 11.90 16.80
N LYS A 68 1.40 11.01 16.49
CA LYS A 68 2.74 11.39 16.06
C LYS A 68 2.93 11.34 14.55
N TYR A 69 2.36 10.33 13.89
CA TYR A 69 2.66 10.04 12.50
C TYR A 69 1.41 9.87 11.64
N THR A 70 1.47 10.36 10.41
CA THR A 70 0.43 10.13 9.42
C THR A 70 1.05 9.79 8.07
N ILE A 71 0.67 8.67 7.46
CA ILE A 71 1.10 8.35 6.11
C ILE A 71 0.36 9.26 5.13
N ARG A 72 1.13 9.95 4.27
CA ARG A 72 0.64 10.74 3.14
C ARG A 72 1.16 10.16 1.84
N TYR A 73 0.48 10.44 0.76
CA TYR A 73 0.91 10.00 -0.56
C TYR A 73 0.48 10.97 -1.66
N SER A 74 1.22 10.96 -2.76
CA SER A 74 0.77 11.49 -4.04
C SER A 74 1.00 10.46 -5.15
N ILE A 75 0.30 10.63 -6.27
CA ILE A 75 0.39 9.72 -7.41
C ILE A 75 1.02 10.48 -8.57
N ILE A 76 2.16 9.99 -9.04
CA ILE A 76 2.94 10.60 -10.13
C ILE A 76 2.88 9.69 -11.34
N GLY A 77 2.56 10.25 -12.50
CA GLY A 77 2.59 9.50 -13.75
C GLY A 77 1.24 9.07 -14.27
N GLY A 78 1.25 8.08 -15.12
CA GLY A 78 0.10 7.71 -15.93
C GLY A 78 -0.68 6.51 -15.39
N LYS A 79 -1.48 5.98 -16.30
CA LYS A 79 -2.38 4.87 -16.04
C LYS A 79 -1.64 3.54 -15.88
N ASP A 80 -0.73 3.25 -16.81
CA ASP A 80 -0.07 1.94 -16.93
C ASP A 80 1.30 1.88 -16.22
N ASN A 81 1.90 3.05 -16.02
CA ASN A 81 3.12 3.21 -15.26
C ASN A 81 2.96 4.44 -14.39
N HIS A 82 3.15 4.30 -13.10
CA HIS A 82 3.04 5.40 -12.15
C HIS A 82 3.97 5.18 -10.98
N ALA A 83 4.10 6.18 -10.14
CA ALA A 83 4.78 6.06 -8.88
C ALA A 83 3.89 6.59 -7.76
N PHE A 84 3.99 5.97 -6.61
CA PHE A 84 3.52 6.54 -5.36
C PHE A 84 4.68 7.25 -4.68
N ASP A 85 4.54 8.54 -4.53
CA ASP A 85 5.38 9.36 -3.68
C ASP A 85 4.77 9.32 -2.28
N VAL A 86 5.43 8.66 -1.33
CA VAL A 86 4.89 8.36 0.01
C VAL A 86 5.78 8.94 1.07
N TRP A 87 5.21 9.70 1.99
CA TRP A 87 5.93 10.22 3.14
C TRP A 87 5.14 10.02 4.43
N VAL A 88 5.85 9.98 5.54
CA VAL A 88 5.27 9.92 6.86
C VAL A 88 5.40 11.29 7.51
N GLU A 89 4.28 12.01 7.57
CA GLU A 89 4.21 13.32 8.23
C GLU A 89 4.57 13.17 9.71
N GLY A 90 5.41 14.07 10.23
CA GLY A 90 5.97 14.00 11.58
C GLY A 90 7.27 13.17 11.68
N ALA A 91 7.78 12.65 10.58
CA ALA A 91 8.98 11.80 10.55
C ALA A 91 10.13 12.46 9.79
N GLU A 92 10.61 13.59 10.32
CA GLU A 92 11.76 14.33 9.80
C GLU A 92 13.08 13.65 10.17
N ALA A 93 14.11 13.92 9.37
CA ALA A 93 15.46 13.39 9.53
C ALA A 93 16.00 13.58 10.95
N GLY A 94 16.48 12.50 11.55
CA GLY A 94 17.03 12.51 12.90
C GLY A 94 16.02 12.59 14.05
N ASN A 95 14.72 12.68 13.73
CA ASN A 95 13.66 12.85 14.75
C ASN A 95 12.49 11.85 14.60
N HIS A 96 12.78 10.66 14.07
CA HIS A 96 11.75 9.63 13.96
C HIS A 96 12.30 8.23 14.25
N ASP A 97 11.37 7.31 14.45
CA ASP A 97 11.63 5.89 14.67
C ASP A 97 10.90 4.98 13.66
N ILE A 98 10.56 5.56 12.50
CA ILE A 98 10.03 4.79 11.36
C ILE A 98 11.14 3.88 10.83
N GLU A 99 10.87 2.58 10.77
CA GLU A 99 11.82 1.58 10.30
C GLU A 99 11.66 1.27 8.81
N TRP A 100 10.42 1.23 8.34
CA TRP A 100 10.12 0.92 6.95
C TRP A 100 8.77 1.46 6.52
N VAL A 101 8.61 1.58 5.20
CA VAL A 101 7.35 1.86 4.51
C VAL A 101 7.10 0.75 3.48
N TYR A 102 5.87 0.30 3.37
CA TYR A 102 5.43 -0.74 2.44
C TYR A 102 4.21 -0.27 1.66
N VAL A 103 4.19 -0.58 0.36
CA VAL A 103 3.01 -0.45 -0.49
C VAL A 103 2.53 -1.84 -0.92
N ARG A 104 1.26 -2.12 -0.69
CA ARG A 104 0.61 -3.33 -1.20
C ARG A 104 0.12 -3.10 -2.62
N SER A 105 0.47 -4.03 -3.51
CA SER A 105 0.02 -4.10 -4.90
C SER A 105 -0.75 -5.39 -5.17
N VAL A 106 -1.20 -5.60 -6.40
CA VAL A 106 -1.90 -6.83 -6.79
C VAL A 106 -0.98 -8.07 -6.74
N MET A 107 0.31 -7.89 -7.00
CA MET A 107 1.29 -8.98 -7.03
C MET A 107 1.99 -9.21 -5.68
N GLY A 108 1.64 -8.46 -4.64
CA GLY A 108 2.30 -8.54 -3.33
C GLY A 108 2.60 -7.16 -2.77
N GLY A 109 3.68 -6.54 -3.22
CA GLY A 109 4.05 -5.18 -2.84
C GLY A 109 5.54 -4.94 -2.78
N GLN A 110 5.89 -3.75 -2.35
CA GLN A 110 7.28 -3.30 -2.20
C GLN A 110 7.49 -2.73 -0.81
N ILE A 111 8.61 -3.07 -0.19
CA ILE A 111 9.04 -2.52 1.10
C ILE A 111 10.31 -1.71 0.92
N LYS A 112 10.41 -0.58 1.63
CA LYS A 112 11.62 0.23 1.71
C LYS A 112 11.97 0.52 3.14
N MET A 113 13.21 0.21 3.51
CA MET A 113 13.76 0.52 4.82
C MET A 113 14.09 2.00 4.91
N ILE A 114 13.76 2.61 6.04
CA ILE A 114 14.02 4.02 6.31
C ILE A 114 15.22 4.13 7.24
N LYS A 115 16.13 5.02 6.90
CA LYS A 115 17.27 5.36 7.78
C LYS A 115 16.87 6.51 8.67
N PRO A 116 17.22 6.47 9.98
CA PRO A 116 16.83 7.51 10.93
C PRO A 116 17.33 8.92 10.56
N GLU A 117 18.46 9.01 9.83
CA GLU A 117 19.06 10.27 9.40
C GLU A 117 18.42 10.89 8.15
N ARG A 118 17.36 10.29 7.62
CA ARG A 118 16.60 10.79 6.47
C ARG A 118 15.14 10.96 6.84
N ASP A 119 14.46 11.85 6.17
CA ASP A 119 12.99 11.89 6.24
C ASP A 119 12.40 10.53 5.83
N ALA A 120 11.31 10.15 6.46
CA ALA A 120 10.57 8.96 6.06
C ALA A 120 9.77 9.23 4.78
N HIS A 121 10.49 9.41 3.67
CA HIS A 121 9.99 9.76 2.35
C HIS A 121 10.55 8.81 1.30
N VAL A 122 9.68 8.14 0.56
CA VAL A 122 10.03 7.09 -0.40
C VAL A 122 9.14 7.13 -1.64
N LEU A 123 9.73 6.77 -2.78
CA LEU A 123 9.04 6.65 -4.06
C LEU A 123 8.90 5.18 -4.43
N PHE A 124 7.69 4.71 -4.71
CA PHE A 124 7.40 3.37 -5.19
C PHE A 124 7.00 3.41 -6.66
N ALA A 125 7.85 2.89 -7.53
CA ALA A 125 7.53 2.78 -8.95
C ALA A 125 6.68 1.53 -9.21
N MET A 126 5.54 1.72 -9.88
CA MET A 126 4.59 0.68 -10.24
C MET A 126 4.52 0.55 -11.75
N ALA A 127 4.64 -0.67 -12.24
CA ALA A 127 4.58 -0.97 -13.66
C ALA A 127 3.89 -2.31 -13.91
N GLU A 128 3.40 -2.51 -15.11
CA GLU A 128 2.73 -3.72 -15.54
C GLU A 128 1.58 -4.13 -14.60
N ASP A 129 1.57 -5.34 -14.11
CA ASP A 129 0.50 -5.85 -13.25
C ASP A 129 0.45 -5.13 -11.90
N ASP A 130 1.59 -4.67 -11.38
CA ASP A 130 1.65 -3.88 -10.14
C ASP A 130 1.13 -2.44 -10.29
N ALA A 131 0.93 -1.95 -11.52
CA ALA A 131 0.32 -0.65 -11.75
C ALA A 131 -1.20 -0.64 -11.51
N TYR A 132 -1.80 -1.79 -11.28
CA TYR A 132 -3.23 -1.94 -11.16
C TYR A 132 -3.62 -2.54 -9.81
N MET A 133 -4.78 -2.12 -9.31
CA MET A 133 -5.49 -2.79 -8.23
C MET A 133 -6.95 -2.98 -8.65
N PHE A 134 -7.51 -4.09 -8.25
CA PHE A 134 -8.91 -4.39 -8.48
C PHE A 134 -9.70 -4.10 -7.22
N CYS A 135 -10.56 -3.11 -7.28
CA CYS A 135 -11.48 -2.82 -6.19
C CYS A 135 -12.66 -3.82 -6.18
N THR A 136 -13.43 -3.79 -5.10
CA THR A 136 -14.60 -4.67 -4.94
C THR A 136 -15.89 -4.06 -5.48
N ASN A 137 -15.83 -2.88 -6.10
CA ASN A 137 -17.02 -2.22 -6.66
C ASN A 137 -17.51 -2.94 -7.90
N ASP A 138 -18.78 -3.27 -7.94
CA ASP A 138 -19.44 -3.93 -9.05
C ASP A 138 -20.82 -3.31 -9.32
N PRO A 139 -21.05 -2.67 -10.48
CA PRO A 139 -20.07 -2.38 -11.53
C PRO A 139 -19.12 -1.25 -11.14
N CYS A 140 -17.84 -1.35 -11.51
CA CYS A 140 -16.89 -0.27 -11.30
C CYS A 140 -16.74 0.61 -12.54
N ILE A 141 -17.43 1.72 -12.58
CA ILE A 141 -17.37 2.68 -13.68
C ILE A 141 -16.07 3.52 -13.66
N MET A 142 -15.39 3.57 -12.55
CA MET A 142 -14.20 4.42 -12.35
C MET A 142 -12.91 3.83 -12.89
N CYS A 143 -12.83 2.52 -13.03
CA CYS A 143 -11.63 1.86 -13.58
C CYS A 143 -11.27 2.30 -14.98
N SER A 144 -12.25 2.74 -15.76
CA SER A 144 -12.02 3.31 -17.10
C SER A 144 -11.13 4.55 -17.08
N PHE A 145 -10.93 5.18 -15.94
CA PHE A 145 -10.20 6.44 -15.77
C PHE A 145 -8.87 6.28 -15.01
N GLY A 146 -8.40 5.05 -14.84
CA GLY A 146 -7.14 4.81 -14.15
C GLY A 146 -7.22 4.93 -12.64
N CYS A 147 -8.37 4.61 -12.04
CA CYS A 147 -8.56 4.56 -10.59
C CYS A 147 -7.48 3.70 -9.92
N LYS A 148 -6.96 4.19 -8.81
CA LYS A 148 -5.95 3.52 -7.98
C LYS A 148 -6.49 3.07 -6.61
N ILE A 149 -7.81 3.06 -6.44
CA ILE A 149 -8.43 2.55 -5.21
C ILE A 149 -8.04 1.08 -5.04
N GLY A 150 -7.63 0.73 -3.82
CA GLY A 150 -7.19 -0.63 -3.47
C GLY A 150 -5.70 -0.71 -3.13
N PHE A 151 -4.88 0.26 -3.55
CA PHE A 151 -3.52 0.37 -3.02
C PHE A 151 -3.56 0.77 -1.56
N GLU A 152 -2.73 0.13 -0.76
CA GLU A 152 -2.60 0.37 0.67
C GLU A 152 -1.14 0.62 1.01
N PHE A 153 -0.92 1.58 1.91
CA PHE A 153 0.39 1.94 2.42
C PHE A 153 0.45 1.58 3.89
N PHE A 154 1.57 1.03 4.29
CA PHE A 154 1.87 0.73 5.68
C PHE A 154 3.22 1.35 6.04
N ALA A 155 3.35 1.79 7.27
CA ALA A 155 4.63 2.18 7.86
C ALA A 155 4.71 1.61 9.27
N TYR A 156 5.90 1.25 9.70
CA TYR A 156 6.11 0.77 11.05
C TYR A 156 7.03 1.70 11.83
N SER A 157 6.56 2.09 12.99
CA SER A 157 7.28 2.88 13.99
C SER A 157 7.44 2.05 15.26
N ARG A 158 8.58 2.12 15.91
CA ARG A 158 8.78 1.43 17.19
C ARG A 158 7.88 1.96 18.30
N SER A 159 7.64 3.25 18.32
CA SER A 159 6.82 3.89 19.35
C SER A 159 5.33 3.80 19.09
N GLU A 160 4.92 3.97 17.82
CA GLU A 160 3.51 4.03 17.43
C GLU A 160 2.94 2.70 16.91
N GLY A 161 3.81 1.75 16.54
CA GLY A 161 3.40 0.48 15.94
C GLY A 161 3.14 0.60 14.45
N LEU A 162 2.21 -0.21 13.94
CA LEU A 162 1.87 -0.27 12.53
C LEU A 162 0.86 0.82 12.18
N LEU A 163 1.21 1.62 11.17
CA LEU A 163 0.35 2.63 10.58
C LEU A 163 -0.18 2.14 9.23
N LYS A 164 -1.37 2.58 8.85
CA LYS A 164 -1.98 2.25 7.56
C LYS A 164 -2.65 3.47 6.95
N ASN A 165 -2.56 3.59 5.64
CA ASN A 165 -3.41 4.44 4.82
C ASN A 165 -3.75 3.71 3.52
N ALA A 166 -4.75 4.17 2.79
CA ALA A 166 -5.18 3.57 1.54
C ALA A 166 -5.55 4.65 0.52
N VAL A 167 -5.40 4.32 -0.75
CA VAL A 167 -5.81 5.25 -1.81
C VAL A 167 -7.32 5.41 -1.80
N GLN A 168 -7.76 6.63 -1.52
CA GLN A 168 -9.17 7.05 -1.48
C GLN A 168 -9.60 7.82 -2.73
N ILE A 169 -8.64 8.13 -3.61
CA ILE A 169 -8.84 9.10 -4.68
C ILE A 169 -9.32 8.40 -5.94
N VAL A 170 -10.41 8.93 -6.48
CA VAL A 170 -10.97 8.53 -7.77
C VAL A 170 -10.77 9.67 -8.75
N TYR A 171 -10.12 9.41 -9.89
CA TYR A 171 -9.96 10.40 -10.93
C TYR A 171 -11.32 10.80 -11.51
N SER A 172 -11.57 12.12 -11.62
CA SER A 172 -12.79 12.60 -12.25
C SER A 172 -12.80 12.32 -13.75
N LYS A 173 -13.99 12.11 -14.30
CA LYS A 173 -14.17 11.95 -15.76
C LYS A 173 -13.70 13.16 -16.56
N GLN A 174 -13.72 14.35 -15.94
CA GLN A 174 -13.48 15.61 -16.63
C GLN A 174 -12.00 15.93 -16.79
N ASN A 175 -11.13 15.33 -15.99
CA ASN A 175 -9.69 15.57 -16.11
C ASN A 175 -8.86 14.38 -15.61
N PRO A 176 -8.67 13.34 -16.45
CA PRO A 176 -7.91 12.15 -16.09
C PRO A 176 -6.42 12.40 -15.84
N HIS A 177 -5.94 13.60 -16.14
CA HIS A 177 -4.54 14.00 -15.97
C HIS A 177 -4.32 14.94 -14.77
N ASN A 178 -5.37 15.46 -14.18
CA ASN A 178 -5.23 16.24 -12.96
C ASN A 178 -5.17 15.29 -11.78
N ASN A 179 -4.04 15.26 -11.12
CA ASN A 179 -3.97 14.78 -9.76
C ASN A 179 -5.04 15.53 -8.96
N PRO A 180 -5.94 14.82 -8.28
CA PRO A 180 -6.82 15.52 -7.35
C PRO A 180 -5.91 16.24 -6.36
N LEU A 181 -6.19 17.49 -6.18
CA LEU A 181 -5.53 18.30 -5.16
C LEU A 181 -5.65 17.57 -3.82
N ILE A 182 -4.51 17.28 -3.24
CA ILE A 182 -4.33 16.74 -1.91
C ILE A 182 -4.82 17.76 -0.89
#